data_dab4364deef2abf0332d2b90a4a3a83e
#
_entry.id   dab4364deef2abf0332d2b90a4a3a83e
#
_cell.length_a   1.000
_cell.length_b   1.000
_cell.length_c   1.000
_cell.angle_alpha   90.00
_cell.angle_beta   90.00
_cell.angle_gamma   90.00
#
_symmetry.space_group_name_H-M   'P 1'
#
loop_
_entity.id
_entity.type
_entity.pdbx_description
1 polymer ?
#
loop_
_entity_poly.entity_id
_entity_poly.type
_entity_poly.pdbx_seq_one_letter_code
_entity_poly.pdbx_strand_id
1 'polypeptide(L)'
;MKYQFKTYFFIATLLLGSCKNHQQEQAANAGKKDSMLSCEKNLPQRFAVKKTDSITITEGKISHEGMVWIAGGTFAMGASDDEGRPDEYPQHQVKLDGFWMDANEVTNADFKKFVKATGYITTAEKAPDWEEMKKQLPPGTPKPDESQLVAASLVFTQPDHPVPLTDVSQWWSWVKGANWKHPEGSNSN
;
A
#
# COMPACT_ATOMS: atom_id res chain seq x y z
N MET A 1 -0.82 -68.70 11.13
CA MET A 1 0.43 -68.23 10.47
C MET A 1 1.11 -67.26 11.40
N LYS A 2 2.24 -67.63 11.98
CA LYS A 2 3.01 -66.85 12.95
C LYS A 2 4.06 -66.06 12.20
N TYR A 3 4.04 -64.73 12.27
CA TYR A 3 5.14 -63.94 11.76
C TYR A 3 6.04 -63.50 12.92
N GLN A 4 7.29 -63.85 12.84
CA GLN A 4 8.36 -63.53 13.78
C GLN A 4 8.89 -62.12 13.49
N PHE A 5 8.91 -61.27 14.48
CA PHE A 5 9.60 -59.98 14.46
C PHE A 5 11.08 -60.22 14.80
N LYS A 6 11.97 -59.88 13.86
CA LYS A 6 13.42 -59.82 14.12
C LYS A 6 13.80 -58.41 14.52
N THR A 7 14.22 -58.29 15.74
CA THR A 7 14.76 -57.07 16.37
C THR A 7 16.23 -56.91 15.91
N TYR A 8 16.57 -55.85 15.21
CA TYR A 8 17.95 -55.45 14.96
C TYR A 8 18.37 -54.39 15.94
N PHE A 9 19.34 -54.73 16.77
CA PHE A 9 20.03 -53.85 17.72
C PHE A 9 21.13 -53.13 16.95
N PHE A 10 21.03 -51.82 16.80
CA PHE A 10 22.12 -51.01 16.26
C PHE A 10 22.82 -50.29 17.39
N ILE A 11 24.07 -50.62 17.60
CA ILE A 11 25.00 -49.98 18.54
C ILE A 11 25.40 -48.63 17.96
N ALA A 12 25.05 -47.52 18.65
CA ALA A 12 25.55 -46.20 18.32
C ALA A 12 26.84 -45.90 19.10
N THR A 13 27.91 -45.81 18.38
CA THR A 13 29.23 -45.34 18.90
C THR A 13 29.21 -43.83 19.13
N LEU A 14 29.46 -43.42 20.38
CA LEU A 14 29.72 -42.04 20.78
C LEU A 14 31.09 -41.60 20.22
N LEU A 15 31.08 -40.55 19.40
CA LEU A 15 32.26 -39.76 19.12
C LEU A 15 32.14 -38.41 19.85
N LEU A 16 32.96 -38.27 20.92
CA LEU A 16 33.18 -37.03 21.63
C LEU A 16 34.09 -36.13 20.76
N GLY A 17 33.51 -35.09 20.17
CA GLY A 17 34.23 -34.04 19.46
C GLY A 17 34.22 -32.75 20.23
N SER A 18 35.36 -32.46 20.77
CA SER A 18 35.91 -31.27 21.42
C SER A 18 35.23 -29.93 21.09
N CYS A 19 34.72 -29.28 22.15
CA CYS A 19 34.44 -27.85 22.16
C CYS A 19 35.72 -27.05 22.06
N LYS A 20 35.92 -26.27 21.01
CA LYS A 20 36.83 -25.14 21.01
C LYS A 20 36.04 -23.86 21.27
N ASN A 21 36.28 -23.34 22.45
CA ASN A 21 35.93 -22.00 22.91
C ASN A 21 36.58 -20.97 21.97
N HIS A 22 35.78 -20.14 21.31
CA HIS A 22 36.22 -18.88 20.72
C HIS A 22 35.51 -17.75 21.47
N GLN A 23 36.14 -17.39 22.61
CA GLN A 23 35.94 -16.08 23.22
C GLN A 23 36.94 -15.11 22.56
N GLN A 24 36.44 -13.89 22.44
CA GLN A 24 37.13 -12.63 22.14
C GLN A 24 37.31 -12.27 20.68
N GLU A 25 36.42 -11.34 20.27
CA GLU A 25 36.91 -9.98 19.99
C GLU A 25 35.73 -9.01 20.11
N GLN A 26 35.58 -8.42 21.30
CA GLN A 26 34.92 -7.12 21.44
C GLN A 26 35.95 -6.08 21.00
N ALA A 27 35.83 -5.63 19.75
CA ALA A 27 36.48 -4.42 19.29
C ALA A 27 35.42 -3.42 18.90
N ALA A 28 35.41 -2.33 19.62
CA ALA A 28 34.72 -1.08 19.41
C ALA A 28 34.41 -0.77 17.94
N ASN A 29 33.13 -0.60 17.64
CA ASN A 29 32.70 0.23 16.56
C ASN A 29 31.56 1.13 17.06
N ALA A 30 31.98 2.19 17.76
CA ALA A 30 31.12 3.33 18.01
C ALA A 30 30.79 4.00 16.68
N GLY A 31 29.51 4.23 16.44
CA GLY A 31 29.09 5.21 15.47
C GLY A 31 28.64 4.68 14.10
N LYS A 32 27.69 3.77 14.05
CA LYS A 32 26.78 3.70 12.91
C LYS A 32 25.44 4.22 13.38
N LYS A 33 25.18 5.50 13.12
CA LYS A 33 23.82 6.03 13.13
C LYS A 33 22.98 5.07 12.29
N ASP A 34 22.05 4.37 12.92
CA ASP A 34 20.93 3.74 12.23
C ASP A 34 20.25 4.85 11.44
N SER A 35 20.54 4.89 10.15
CA SER A 35 19.71 5.66 9.24
C SER A 35 18.36 4.96 9.28
N MET A 36 17.41 5.54 10.00
CA MET A 36 15.99 5.24 9.79
C MET A 36 15.79 5.19 8.30
N LEU A 37 15.53 4.00 7.77
CA LEU A 37 15.08 3.81 6.39
C LEU A 37 13.76 4.57 6.32
N SER A 38 13.84 5.79 5.78
CA SER A 38 12.65 6.61 5.57
C SER A 38 11.72 5.79 4.69
N CYS A 39 10.49 5.58 5.15
CA CYS A 39 9.44 4.91 4.38
C CYS A 39 9.23 5.55 3.00
N GLU A 40 9.68 6.79 2.82
CA GLU A 40 9.65 7.51 1.54
C GLU A 40 10.48 6.85 0.42
N LYS A 41 11.50 6.03 0.76
CA LYS A 41 12.33 5.37 -0.27
C LYS A 41 11.65 4.18 -0.94
N ASN A 42 10.62 3.61 -0.32
CA ASN A 42 9.89 2.44 -0.82
C ASN A 42 8.52 2.79 -1.41
N LEU A 43 8.13 4.05 -1.40
CA LEU A 43 6.91 4.46 -2.10
C LEU A 43 7.10 4.32 -3.60
N PRO A 44 6.15 3.69 -4.34
CA PRO A 44 6.16 3.69 -5.78
C PRO A 44 6.32 5.13 -6.31
N GLN A 45 7.14 5.34 -7.33
CA GLN A 45 7.43 6.69 -7.85
C GLN A 45 6.17 7.49 -8.24
N ARG A 46 5.05 6.81 -8.49
CA ARG A 46 3.74 7.46 -8.72
C ARG A 46 3.25 8.32 -7.54
N PHE A 47 3.77 8.07 -6.34
CA PHE A 47 3.47 8.86 -5.13
C PHE A 47 4.64 9.78 -4.74
N ALA A 48 5.77 9.70 -5.44
CA ALA A 48 6.86 10.63 -5.23
C ALA A 48 6.42 12.01 -5.74
N VAL A 49 6.09 12.90 -4.84
CA VAL A 49 5.90 14.31 -5.14
C VAL A 49 7.22 14.80 -5.74
N LYS A 50 7.22 15.17 -7.03
CA LYS A 50 8.36 15.87 -7.61
C LYS A 50 8.63 17.09 -6.73
N LYS A 51 9.81 17.14 -6.14
CA LYS A 51 10.28 18.18 -5.20
C LYS A 51 10.36 19.60 -5.82
N THR A 52 9.74 19.79 -6.98
CA THR A 52 9.83 21.03 -7.78
C THR A 52 8.69 22.01 -7.55
N ASP A 53 7.61 21.57 -6.91
CA ASP A 53 6.56 22.51 -6.53
C ASP A 53 6.59 22.66 -5.01
N SER A 54 7.49 23.53 -4.53
CA SER A 54 7.33 24.15 -3.22
C SER A 54 5.99 24.90 -3.28
N ILE A 55 4.90 24.22 -2.87
CA ILE A 55 3.69 24.91 -2.49
C ILE A 55 4.15 25.80 -1.35
N THR A 56 4.34 27.08 -1.63
CA THR A 56 4.51 28.07 -0.59
C THR A 56 3.17 28.10 0.15
N ILE A 57 3.09 27.30 1.22
CA ILE A 57 2.01 27.42 2.17
C ILE A 57 2.22 28.80 2.76
N THR A 58 1.51 29.78 2.21
CA THR A 58 1.35 31.07 2.86
C THR A 58 0.85 30.74 4.24
N GLU A 59 1.53 31.18 5.29
CA GLU A 59 1.13 30.99 6.69
C GLU A 59 -0.23 31.66 6.94
N GLY A 60 -1.26 31.11 6.32
CA GLY A 60 -2.65 31.37 6.65
C GLY A 60 -2.90 30.72 8.01
N LYS A 61 -3.57 31.42 8.88
CA LYS A 61 -4.02 30.90 10.16
C LYS A 61 -4.77 29.57 9.90
N ILE A 62 -4.14 28.46 10.30
CA ILE A 62 -4.75 27.12 10.13
C ILE A 62 -6.06 27.14 10.93
N SER A 63 -7.19 27.00 10.23
CA SER A 63 -8.50 26.86 10.87
C SER A 63 -8.76 25.37 11.09
N HIS A 64 -9.23 25.01 12.28
CA HIS A 64 -9.71 23.68 12.64
C HIS A 64 -11.24 23.62 12.69
N GLU A 65 -11.92 24.59 12.07
CA GLU A 65 -13.38 24.60 11.98
C GLU A 65 -13.88 23.36 11.23
N GLY A 66 -14.82 22.63 11.81
CA GLY A 66 -15.34 21.37 11.28
C GLY A 66 -14.46 20.14 11.56
N MET A 67 -13.35 20.31 12.28
CA MET A 67 -12.44 19.22 12.64
C MET A 67 -12.60 18.79 14.09
N VAL A 68 -12.26 17.56 14.39
CA VAL A 68 -12.21 16.98 15.74
C VAL A 68 -10.76 16.64 16.08
N TRP A 69 -10.36 16.93 17.32
CA TRP A 69 -9.05 16.52 17.81
C TRP A 69 -9.07 15.05 18.16
N ILE A 70 -8.20 14.26 17.53
CA ILE A 70 -7.94 12.85 17.86
C ILE A 70 -6.70 12.80 18.73
N ALA A 71 -6.88 12.36 19.98
CA ALA A 71 -5.76 12.25 20.91
C ALA A 71 -4.75 11.20 20.42
N GLY A 72 -3.47 11.49 20.59
CA GLY A 72 -2.40 10.53 20.31
C GLY A 72 -2.50 9.29 21.21
N GLY A 73 -1.97 8.18 20.74
CA GLY A 73 -2.04 6.93 21.46
C GLY A 73 -1.18 5.84 20.83
N THR A 74 -1.23 4.66 21.43
CA THR A 74 -0.58 3.45 20.92
C THR A 74 -1.65 2.41 20.65
N PHE A 75 -1.58 1.76 19.50
CA PHE A 75 -2.49 0.69 19.10
C PHE A 75 -1.73 -0.47 18.44
N ALA A 76 -2.34 -1.65 18.41
CA ALA A 76 -1.80 -2.79 17.70
C ALA A 76 -2.23 -2.74 16.24
N MET A 77 -1.29 -2.71 15.33
CA MET A 77 -1.50 -2.73 13.88
C MET A 77 -1.15 -4.12 13.33
N GLY A 78 -1.96 -4.62 12.41
CA GLY A 78 -1.80 -5.93 11.82
C GLY A 78 -2.78 -6.96 12.36
N ALA A 79 -2.82 -8.13 11.73
CA ALA A 79 -3.73 -9.21 12.09
C ALA A 79 -3.24 -9.97 13.34
N SER A 80 -4.19 -10.38 14.19
CA SER A 80 -3.96 -11.17 15.40
C SER A 80 -4.57 -12.58 15.33
N ASP A 81 -5.29 -12.89 14.27
CA ASP A 81 -5.93 -14.17 13.96
C ASP A 81 -5.38 -14.74 12.65
N ASP A 82 -5.95 -15.82 12.15
CA ASP A 82 -5.54 -16.51 10.92
C ASP A 82 -6.31 -16.05 9.67
N GLU A 83 -7.16 -15.03 9.78
CA GLU A 83 -7.96 -14.48 8.68
C GLU A 83 -7.22 -13.36 7.93
N GLY A 84 -6.14 -12.83 8.51
CA GLY A 84 -5.33 -11.79 7.91
C GLY A 84 -4.52 -12.27 6.70
N ARG A 85 -4.20 -11.33 5.80
CA ARG A 85 -3.33 -11.60 4.66
C ARG A 85 -1.86 -11.70 5.11
N PRO A 86 -0.98 -12.38 4.35
CA PRO A 86 0.43 -12.54 4.71
C PRO A 86 1.19 -11.25 5.00
N ASP A 87 0.81 -10.14 4.37
CA ASP A 87 1.41 -8.82 4.53
C ASP A 87 0.89 -8.04 5.75
N GLU A 88 -0.11 -8.59 6.45
CA GLU A 88 -0.67 -8.01 7.69
C GLU A 88 0.00 -8.57 8.96
N TYR A 89 0.95 -9.49 8.83
CA TYR A 89 1.70 -10.07 9.95
C TYR A 89 3.17 -9.64 9.98
N PRO A 90 3.78 -9.58 11.16
CA PRO A 90 3.20 -9.77 12.49
C PRO A 90 2.45 -8.54 12.98
N GLN A 91 1.50 -8.73 13.90
CA GLN A 91 0.92 -7.60 14.63
C GLN A 91 2.01 -6.87 15.42
N HIS A 92 2.01 -5.55 15.39
CA HIS A 92 3.01 -4.72 16.07
C HIS A 92 2.41 -3.45 16.66
N GLN A 93 3.09 -2.87 17.64
CA GLN A 93 2.63 -1.65 18.29
C GLN A 93 3.03 -0.42 17.47
N VAL A 94 2.05 0.42 17.17
CA VAL A 94 2.23 1.71 16.49
C VAL A 94 1.82 2.83 17.42
N LYS A 95 2.71 3.82 17.61
CA LYS A 95 2.43 5.05 18.36
C LYS A 95 2.23 6.20 17.40
N LEU A 96 1.15 6.92 17.56
CA LEU A 96 0.84 8.14 16.80
C LEU A 96 0.72 9.33 17.77
N ASP A 97 1.14 10.50 17.30
CA ASP A 97 0.82 11.76 17.96
C ASP A 97 -0.64 12.15 17.67
N GLY A 98 -1.18 13.08 18.50
CA GLY A 98 -2.52 13.59 18.26
C GLY A 98 -2.60 14.43 16.98
N PHE A 99 -3.75 14.40 16.32
CA PHE A 99 -3.98 15.13 15.07
C PHE A 99 -5.43 15.61 14.95
N TRP A 100 -5.64 16.57 14.07
CA TRP A 100 -6.96 17.04 13.69
C TRP A 100 -7.48 16.25 12.52
N MET A 101 -8.73 15.85 12.57
CA MET A 101 -9.42 15.11 11.50
C MET A 101 -10.76 15.77 11.21
N ASP A 102 -11.13 15.90 9.94
CA ASP A 102 -12.45 16.35 9.55
C ASP A 102 -13.53 15.45 10.17
N ALA A 103 -14.60 16.06 10.69
CA ALA A 103 -15.71 15.34 11.31
C ALA A 103 -16.59 14.59 10.29
N ASN A 104 -16.50 14.96 9.03
CA ASN A 104 -17.25 14.38 7.92
C ASN A 104 -16.33 14.16 6.73
N GLU A 105 -16.73 13.29 5.83
CA GLU A 105 -16.08 13.07 4.54
C GLU A 105 -16.12 14.34 3.68
N VAL A 106 -15.09 14.50 2.84
CA VAL A 106 -15.03 15.61 1.89
C VAL A 106 -16.10 15.43 0.81
N THR A 107 -16.98 16.39 0.68
CA THR A 107 -18.00 16.38 -0.38
C THR A 107 -17.41 16.75 -1.75
N ASN A 108 -18.08 16.38 -2.85
CA ASN A 108 -17.70 16.83 -4.19
C ASN A 108 -17.71 18.36 -4.31
N ALA A 109 -18.57 19.06 -3.57
CA ALA A 109 -18.60 20.51 -3.53
C ALA A 109 -17.34 21.10 -2.91
N ASP A 110 -16.82 20.49 -1.85
CA ASP A 110 -15.59 20.94 -1.19
C ASP A 110 -14.36 20.56 -2.00
N PHE A 111 -14.35 19.36 -2.58
CA PHE A 111 -13.29 18.96 -3.51
C PHE A 111 -13.22 19.89 -4.74
N LYS A 112 -14.37 20.34 -5.25
CA LYS A 112 -14.43 21.36 -6.32
C LYS A 112 -13.78 22.68 -5.92
N LYS A 113 -13.98 23.13 -4.67
CA LYS A 113 -13.32 24.35 -4.15
C LYS A 113 -11.80 24.17 -4.09
N PHE A 114 -11.34 23.00 -3.61
CA PHE A 114 -9.92 22.65 -3.59
C PHE A 114 -9.31 22.65 -4.98
N VAL A 115 -9.94 21.95 -5.94
CA VAL A 115 -9.48 21.90 -7.34
C VAL A 115 -9.42 23.31 -7.95
N LYS A 116 -10.43 24.16 -7.71
CA LYS A 116 -10.44 25.54 -8.20
C LYS A 116 -9.29 26.39 -7.61
N ALA A 117 -8.98 26.16 -6.34
CA ALA A 117 -7.94 26.93 -5.65
C ALA A 117 -6.50 26.48 -6.04
N THR A 118 -6.32 25.19 -6.33
CA THR A 118 -4.99 24.58 -6.52
C THR A 118 -4.65 24.21 -7.96
N GLY A 119 -5.65 24.10 -8.84
CA GLY A 119 -5.47 23.51 -10.18
C GLY A 119 -5.19 22.02 -10.16
N TYR A 120 -5.49 21.33 -9.05
CA TYR A 120 -5.21 19.88 -8.92
C TYR A 120 -5.97 19.07 -9.98
N ILE A 121 -5.28 18.12 -10.59
CA ILE A 121 -5.83 17.21 -11.59
C ILE A 121 -5.68 15.78 -11.06
N THR A 122 -6.80 15.06 -10.91
CA THR A 122 -6.80 13.68 -10.42
C THR A 122 -6.16 12.72 -11.43
N THR A 123 -5.75 11.54 -10.95
CA THR A 123 -5.21 10.49 -11.84
C THR A 123 -6.21 10.07 -12.91
N ALA A 124 -7.50 10.00 -12.56
CA ALA A 124 -8.58 9.64 -13.48
C ALA A 124 -8.83 10.67 -14.60
N GLU A 125 -8.35 11.92 -14.43
CA GLU A 125 -8.44 12.97 -15.44
C GLU A 125 -7.20 13.02 -16.38
N LYS A 126 -6.20 12.16 -16.15
CA LYS A 126 -4.96 12.08 -16.94
C LYS A 126 -4.95 10.82 -17.78
N ALA A 127 -4.56 10.95 -19.05
CA ALA A 127 -4.25 9.77 -19.85
C ALA A 127 -3.05 9.04 -19.25
N PRO A 128 -3.06 7.70 -19.17
CA PRO A 128 -1.93 6.91 -18.71
C PRO A 128 -0.69 7.13 -19.59
N ASP A 129 0.47 7.28 -18.97
CA ASP A 129 1.75 7.29 -19.68
C ASP A 129 2.24 5.84 -19.83
N TRP A 130 2.37 5.37 -21.09
CA TRP A 130 2.84 4.03 -21.36
C TRP A 130 4.26 3.79 -20.86
N GLU A 131 5.15 4.78 -20.95
CA GLU A 131 6.54 4.64 -20.51
C GLU A 131 6.65 4.47 -18.99
N GLU A 132 5.73 5.06 -18.22
CA GLU A 132 5.63 4.84 -16.79
C GLU A 132 4.93 3.52 -16.46
N MET A 133 3.85 3.18 -17.18
CA MET A 133 3.12 1.93 -16.96
C MET A 133 3.99 0.70 -17.20
N LYS A 134 4.75 0.66 -18.30
CA LYS A 134 5.57 -0.49 -18.65
C LYS A 134 6.65 -0.85 -17.62
N LYS A 135 7.06 0.11 -16.78
CA LYS A 135 8.02 -0.12 -15.69
C LYS A 135 7.47 -1.03 -14.60
N GLN A 136 6.14 -1.15 -14.49
CA GLN A 136 5.43 -1.93 -13.49
C GLN A 136 4.83 -3.22 -14.06
N LEU A 137 4.99 -3.46 -15.35
CA LEU A 137 4.47 -4.62 -16.05
C LEU A 137 5.57 -5.67 -16.32
N PRO A 138 5.22 -6.94 -16.52
CA PRO A 138 6.18 -7.95 -16.92
C PRO A 138 6.95 -7.54 -18.19
N PRO A 139 8.27 -7.85 -18.29
CA PRO A 139 9.04 -7.57 -19.49
C PRO A 139 8.40 -8.18 -20.75
N GLY A 140 8.35 -7.39 -21.82
CA GLY A 140 7.74 -7.84 -23.06
C GLY A 140 6.23 -7.65 -23.17
N THR A 141 5.58 -7.06 -22.16
CA THR A 141 4.15 -6.69 -22.26
C THR A 141 3.94 -5.74 -23.44
N PRO A 142 3.06 -6.08 -24.41
CA PRO A 142 2.83 -5.24 -25.58
C PRO A 142 2.11 -3.93 -25.17
N LYS A 143 2.41 -2.85 -25.90
CA LYS A 143 1.69 -1.57 -25.73
C LYS A 143 0.21 -1.78 -26.10
N PRO A 144 -0.74 -1.36 -25.24
CA PRO A 144 -2.15 -1.36 -25.58
C PRO A 144 -2.43 -0.40 -26.74
N ASP A 145 -3.61 -0.55 -27.36
CA ASP A 145 -4.11 0.40 -28.35
C ASP A 145 -4.20 1.81 -27.74
N GLU A 146 -3.85 2.84 -28.51
CA GLU A 146 -3.91 4.24 -28.06
C GLU A 146 -5.32 4.62 -27.58
N SER A 147 -6.35 4.00 -28.11
CA SER A 147 -7.73 4.22 -27.67
C SER A 147 -8.01 3.75 -26.23
N GLN A 148 -7.12 2.93 -25.66
CA GLN A 148 -7.18 2.47 -24.26
C GLN A 148 -6.33 3.36 -23.33
N LEU A 149 -5.36 4.10 -23.87
CA LEU A 149 -4.50 5.01 -23.12
C LEU A 149 -5.16 6.40 -22.98
N VAL A 150 -6.38 6.41 -22.48
CA VAL A 150 -7.17 7.63 -22.26
C VAL A 150 -7.55 7.78 -20.78
N ALA A 151 -7.84 9.02 -20.38
CA ALA A 151 -8.33 9.32 -19.04
C ALA A 151 -9.58 8.48 -18.73
N ALA A 152 -9.57 7.71 -17.66
CA ALA A 152 -10.61 6.77 -17.30
C ALA A 152 -10.49 6.36 -15.83
N SER A 153 -11.50 5.69 -15.31
CA SER A 153 -11.48 5.09 -13.98
C SER A 153 -12.29 3.78 -13.97
N LEU A 154 -12.06 2.99 -12.92
CA LEU A 154 -12.92 1.85 -12.63
C LEU A 154 -14.23 2.34 -12.03
N VAL A 155 -15.34 1.85 -12.57
CA VAL A 155 -16.70 2.13 -12.13
C VAL A 155 -17.36 0.82 -11.72
N PHE A 156 -17.98 0.82 -10.55
CA PHE A 156 -18.76 -0.34 -10.11
C PHE A 156 -19.97 -0.50 -11.00
N THR A 157 -20.11 -1.69 -11.58
CA THR A 157 -21.26 -2.08 -12.40
C THR A 157 -21.86 -3.33 -11.79
N GLN A 158 -23.04 -3.18 -11.19
CA GLN A 158 -23.71 -4.31 -10.55
C GLN A 158 -24.03 -5.39 -11.59
N PRO A 159 -23.56 -6.64 -11.39
CA PRO A 159 -23.97 -7.78 -12.23
C PRO A 159 -25.45 -8.08 -12.05
N ASP A 160 -26.10 -8.56 -13.11
CA ASP A 160 -27.50 -9.00 -13.11
C ASP A 160 -27.69 -10.44 -12.61
N HIS A 161 -26.59 -11.13 -12.29
CA HIS A 161 -26.57 -12.51 -11.78
C HIS A 161 -25.43 -12.68 -10.75
N PRO A 162 -25.48 -13.73 -9.92
CA PRO A 162 -24.39 -14.06 -9.02
C PRO A 162 -23.07 -14.35 -9.77
N VAL A 163 -21.98 -13.71 -9.35
CA VAL A 163 -20.66 -13.87 -9.97
C VAL A 163 -19.64 -14.37 -8.95
N PRO A 164 -18.60 -15.10 -9.38
CA PRO A 164 -17.48 -15.50 -8.50
C PRO A 164 -16.74 -14.28 -7.98
N LEU A 165 -16.49 -14.21 -6.68
CA LEU A 165 -15.75 -13.09 -6.05
C LEU A 165 -14.24 -13.11 -6.36
N THR A 166 -13.76 -14.10 -7.09
CA THR A 166 -12.36 -14.23 -7.50
C THR A 166 -11.99 -13.42 -8.72
N ASP A 167 -12.98 -12.93 -9.48
CA ASP A 167 -12.77 -12.16 -10.70
C ASP A 167 -13.46 -10.78 -10.59
N VAL A 168 -12.68 -9.79 -10.18
CA VAL A 168 -13.15 -8.41 -9.97
C VAL A 168 -13.65 -7.73 -11.24
N SER A 169 -13.28 -8.20 -12.42
CA SER A 169 -13.74 -7.67 -13.70
C SER A 169 -15.24 -7.86 -13.92
N GLN A 170 -15.88 -8.76 -13.14
CA GLN A 170 -17.32 -9.01 -13.21
C GLN A 170 -18.16 -7.83 -12.69
N TRP A 171 -17.58 -6.95 -11.86
CA TRP A 171 -18.30 -5.79 -11.30
C TRP A 171 -17.50 -4.49 -11.31
N TRP A 172 -16.27 -4.49 -11.85
CA TRP A 172 -15.52 -3.28 -12.11
C TRP A 172 -15.30 -3.10 -13.61
N SER A 173 -15.83 -2.03 -14.16
CA SER A 173 -15.67 -1.68 -15.56
C SER A 173 -14.72 -0.50 -15.74
N TRP A 174 -13.81 -0.60 -16.70
CA TRP A 174 -12.95 0.53 -17.07
C TRP A 174 -13.74 1.49 -17.97
N VAL A 175 -14.11 2.66 -17.42
CA VAL A 175 -15.00 3.62 -18.10
C VAL A 175 -14.22 4.89 -18.45
N LYS A 176 -14.17 5.19 -19.74
CA LYS A 176 -13.54 6.40 -20.29
C LYS A 176 -14.24 7.66 -19.80
N GLY A 177 -13.46 8.64 -19.33
CA GLY A 177 -13.97 9.90 -18.82
C GLY A 177 -14.61 9.81 -17.43
N ALA A 178 -14.64 8.63 -16.78
CA ALA A 178 -15.08 8.52 -15.41
C ALA A 178 -14.06 9.17 -14.48
N ASN A 179 -14.51 10.08 -13.63
CA ASN A 179 -13.74 10.81 -12.64
C ASN A 179 -14.68 11.41 -11.58
N TRP A 180 -14.16 12.18 -10.65
CA TRP A 180 -14.95 12.78 -9.56
C TRP A 180 -16.06 13.75 -10.02
N LYS A 181 -15.98 14.33 -11.23
CA LYS A 181 -17.05 15.16 -11.83
C LYS A 181 -18.08 14.30 -12.57
N HIS A 182 -17.64 13.18 -13.09
CA HIS A 182 -18.39 12.28 -13.95
C HIS A 182 -18.23 10.84 -13.44
N PRO A 183 -18.90 10.47 -12.32
CA PRO A 183 -18.64 9.19 -11.64
C PRO A 183 -18.86 7.95 -12.50
N GLU A 184 -19.80 7.99 -13.42
CA GLU A 184 -20.17 6.89 -14.32
C GLU A 184 -19.72 7.13 -15.77
N GLY A 185 -18.82 8.09 -16.00
CA GLY A 185 -18.32 8.47 -17.32
C GLY A 185 -18.86 9.82 -17.81
N SER A 186 -18.46 10.22 -19.01
CA SER A 186 -18.63 11.58 -19.55
C SER A 186 -20.06 12.14 -19.54
N ASN A 187 -21.07 11.29 -19.45
CA ASN A 187 -22.49 11.66 -19.48
C ASN A 187 -23.13 11.70 -18.08
N SER A 188 -22.36 11.46 -17.03
CA SER A 188 -22.85 11.52 -15.64
C SER A 188 -22.39 12.80 -14.95
N ASN A 189 -23.09 13.20 -13.87
CA ASN A 189 -22.77 14.36 -13.03
C ASN A 189 -23.28 14.14 -11.59
#